data_b0290eea1e17e69ae5188afca35a165d
#
_entry.id   b0290eea1e17e69ae5188afca35a165d
#
_cell.length_a   1.000
_cell.length_b   1.000
_cell.length_c   1.000
_cell.angle_alpha   90.00
_cell.angle_beta   90.00
_cell.angle_gamma   90.00
#
_symmetry.space_group_name_H-M   'P 1'
#
loop_
_entity.id
_entity.type
_entity.pdbx_description
1 polymer ?
#
loop_
_entity_poly.entity_id
_entity_poly.type
_entity_poly.pdbx_seq_one_letter_code
_entity_poly.pdbx_strand_id
1 'polypeptide(L)'
;MAAMTTRTNTIEVHHDGVTIPVTRGGRGRPLVLCPGLNTTQADLHELITLLRSDHDVVAFDLRGHGFASTAGRYTFDAFLSDLAAVLTQVELPEPPVLVGYSLGADLAVHYASEHPGAVAGLVLVDGANPVPEPFVTGADVAAFRAMWEDLATRNRALRGTARQVSLTGRQILDLNVEVDAVRSTILDRYRRVHRPVSMVMSASMAGDGVGERGRRLDRNWRAGVERLLRARPDIRTTWLDADHGLALTHAP
;
A
#
# COMPACT_ATOMS: atom_id res chain seq x y z
N MET A 1 29.14 -20.08 -8.80
CA MET A 1 27.79 -19.84 -9.36
C MET A 1 27.73 -18.37 -9.73
N ALA A 2 27.61 -18.03 -11.01
CA ALA A 2 27.48 -16.65 -11.46
C ALA A 2 26.09 -16.14 -11.05
N ALA A 3 26.03 -15.04 -10.31
CA ALA A 3 24.79 -14.33 -10.03
C ALA A 3 24.19 -13.89 -11.37
N MET A 4 23.16 -14.58 -11.83
CA MET A 4 22.39 -14.13 -13.00
C MET A 4 21.69 -12.83 -12.61
N THR A 5 22.24 -11.72 -13.07
CA THR A 5 21.61 -10.40 -12.92
C THR A 5 20.27 -10.45 -13.66
N THR A 6 19.19 -10.52 -12.90
CA THR A 6 17.83 -10.50 -13.46
C THR A 6 17.61 -9.13 -14.09
N ARG A 7 17.42 -9.10 -15.41
CA ARG A 7 17.18 -7.85 -16.16
C ARG A 7 15.89 -7.21 -15.63
N THR A 8 15.95 -5.99 -15.15
CA THR A 8 14.79 -5.19 -14.80
C THR A 8 14.38 -4.38 -16.03
N ASN A 9 13.14 -4.51 -16.45
CA ASN A 9 12.55 -3.70 -17.51
C ASN A 9 11.74 -2.57 -16.91
N THR A 10 11.77 -1.39 -17.53
CA THR A 10 10.89 -0.26 -17.18
C THR A 10 9.83 -0.12 -18.28
N ILE A 11 8.59 0.05 -17.87
CA ILE A 11 7.41 0.24 -18.71
C ILE A 11 6.77 1.55 -18.24
N GLU A 12 6.28 2.37 -19.16
CA GLU A 12 5.49 3.56 -18.83
C GLU A 12 4.01 3.25 -19.02
N VAL A 13 3.23 3.41 -17.96
CA VAL A 13 1.77 3.34 -17.98
C VAL A 13 1.21 4.76 -18.01
N HIS A 14 0.34 5.04 -18.97
CA HIS A 14 -0.30 6.34 -19.11
C HIS A 14 -1.78 6.25 -18.77
N HIS A 15 -2.23 7.04 -17.79
CA HIS A 15 -3.62 7.05 -17.33
C HIS A 15 -3.99 8.40 -16.72
N ASP A 16 -5.16 8.95 -17.07
CA ASP A 16 -5.74 10.18 -16.48
C ASP A 16 -4.74 11.37 -16.45
N GLY A 17 -3.94 11.52 -17.52
CA GLY A 17 -2.90 12.56 -17.62
C GLY A 17 -1.66 12.32 -16.75
N VAL A 18 -1.53 11.14 -16.14
CA VAL A 18 -0.39 10.74 -15.33
C VAL A 18 0.44 9.70 -16.09
N THR A 19 1.76 9.81 -16.03
CA THR A 19 2.71 8.78 -16.43
C THR A 19 3.24 8.09 -15.19
N ILE A 20 3.09 6.77 -15.14
CA ILE A 20 3.48 5.90 -14.01
C ILE A 20 4.61 4.99 -14.48
N PRO A 21 5.85 5.21 -14.06
CA PRO A 21 6.94 4.28 -14.31
C PRO A 21 6.74 2.98 -13.53
N VAL A 22 6.72 1.88 -14.26
CA VAL A 22 6.57 0.53 -13.72
C VAL A 22 7.85 -0.24 -13.96
N THR A 23 8.40 -0.87 -12.92
CA THR A 23 9.53 -1.77 -13.06
C THR A 23 9.06 -3.22 -12.99
N ARG A 24 9.58 -4.09 -13.88
CA ARG A 24 9.33 -5.53 -13.86
C ARG A 24 10.63 -6.29 -13.89
N GLY A 25 10.74 -7.32 -13.05
CA GLY A 25 11.91 -8.19 -13.02
C GLY A 25 11.69 -9.39 -12.11
N GLY A 26 12.60 -10.35 -12.19
CA GLY A 26 12.47 -11.64 -11.53
C GLY A 26 11.94 -12.73 -12.45
N ARG A 27 11.56 -13.86 -11.90
CA ARG A 27 11.00 -15.03 -12.60
C ARG A 27 10.06 -15.79 -11.68
N GLY A 28 9.08 -16.45 -12.24
CA GLY A 28 8.10 -17.24 -11.50
C GLY A 28 6.70 -16.64 -11.59
N ARG A 29 5.89 -16.85 -10.57
CA ARG A 29 4.53 -16.32 -10.54
C ARG A 29 4.53 -14.80 -10.47
N PRO A 30 3.64 -14.13 -11.21
CA PRO A 30 3.57 -12.68 -11.19
C PRO A 30 3.06 -12.16 -9.84
N LEU A 31 3.81 -11.19 -9.31
CA LEU A 31 3.42 -10.36 -8.17
C LEU A 31 3.32 -8.91 -8.62
N VAL A 32 2.29 -8.20 -8.15
CA VAL A 32 2.20 -6.75 -8.31
C VAL A 32 2.25 -6.12 -6.92
N LEU A 33 3.29 -5.32 -6.68
CA LEU A 33 3.50 -4.62 -5.41
C LEU A 33 2.82 -3.26 -5.47
N CYS A 34 1.79 -3.08 -4.64
CA CYS A 34 1.03 -1.84 -4.46
C CYS A 34 1.60 -1.10 -3.24
N PRO A 35 2.30 0.03 -3.42
CA PRO A 35 2.96 0.73 -2.32
C PRO A 35 1.98 1.47 -1.41
N GLY A 36 2.46 1.82 -0.21
CA GLY A 36 1.75 2.68 0.73
C GLY A 36 1.81 4.16 0.36
N LEU A 37 0.95 4.95 1.00
CA LEU A 37 1.05 6.40 0.91
C LEU A 37 2.39 6.87 1.50
N ASN A 38 3.03 7.83 0.85
CA ASN A 38 4.38 8.32 1.18
C ASN A 38 5.49 7.25 1.07
N THR A 39 5.29 6.21 0.27
CA THR A 39 6.25 5.14 0.03
C THR A 39 6.49 4.99 -1.47
N THR A 40 7.74 4.85 -1.87
CA THR A 40 8.15 4.68 -3.28
C THR A 40 8.76 3.31 -3.53
N GLN A 41 8.91 2.92 -4.80
CA GLN A 41 9.66 1.72 -5.18
C GLN A 41 11.10 1.75 -4.63
N ALA A 42 11.71 2.94 -4.55
CA ALA A 42 13.06 3.11 -4.03
C ALA A 42 13.15 2.85 -2.52
N ASP A 43 12.07 3.12 -1.78
CA ASP A 43 11.99 2.78 -0.35
C ASP A 43 11.82 1.28 -0.15
N LEU A 44 11.07 0.61 -1.03
CA LEU A 44 10.79 -0.83 -1.00
C LEU A 44 11.84 -1.67 -1.74
N HIS A 45 13.01 -1.10 -2.07
CA HIS A 45 14.01 -1.75 -2.92
C HIS A 45 14.47 -3.12 -2.39
N GLU A 46 14.69 -3.25 -1.09
CA GLU A 46 15.11 -4.50 -0.46
C GLU A 46 14.03 -5.57 -0.61
N LEU A 47 12.79 -5.25 -0.25
CA LEU A 47 11.64 -6.14 -0.41
C LEU A 47 11.46 -6.56 -1.88
N ILE A 48 11.52 -5.62 -2.82
CA ILE A 48 11.41 -5.90 -4.25
C ILE A 48 12.54 -6.85 -4.70
N THR A 49 13.76 -6.63 -4.22
CA THR A 49 14.92 -7.46 -4.58
C THR A 49 14.76 -8.88 -4.08
N LEU A 50 14.30 -9.05 -2.84
CA LEU A 50 14.03 -10.37 -2.27
C LEU A 50 12.93 -11.11 -3.02
N LEU A 51 11.80 -10.45 -3.26
CA LEU A 51 10.69 -11.04 -4.00
C LEU A 51 11.08 -11.46 -5.42
N ARG A 52 11.99 -10.73 -6.08
CA ARG A 52 12.50 -11.04 -7.42
C ARG A 52 13.35 -12.30 -7.50
N SER A 53 13.80 -12.87 -6.37
CA SER A 53 14.51 -14.15 -6.37
C SER A 53 13.66 -15.29 -6.90
N ASP A 54 12.34 -15.28 -6.59
CA ASP A 54 11.43 -16.38 -6.85
C ASP A 54 10.15 -15.99 -7.60
N HIS A 55 9.94 -14.68 -7.83
CA HIS A 55 8.73 -14.15 -8.44
C HIS A 55 9.05 -13.16 -9.57
N ASP A 56 8.13 -13.07 -10.54
CA ASP A 56 8.11 -12.01 -11.55
C ASP A 56 7.41 -10.78 -10.96
N VAL A 57 8.19 -9.83 -10.45
CA VAL A 57 7.68 -8.71 -9.66
C VAL A 57 7.50 -7.47 -10.51
N VAL A 58 6.27 -6.99 -10.56
CA VAL A 58 5.89 -5.66 -11.04
C VAL A 58 5.77 -4.72 -9.86
N ALA A 59 6.48 -3.61 -9.89
CA ALA A 59 6.39 -2.55 -8.89
C ALA A 59 6.21 -1.20 -9.59
N PHE A 60 5.46 -0.31 -8.98
CA PHE A 60 5.17 1.02 -9.51
C PHE A 60 5.08 2.05 -8.38
N ASP A 61 5.20 3.32 -8.73
CA ASP A 61 4.97 4.43 -7.82
C ASP A 61 3.54 4.96 -7.98
N LEU A 62 2.90 5.36 -6.89
CA LEU A 62 1.63 6.06 -6.94
C LEU A 62 1.81 7.43 -7.61
N ARG A 63 0.76 8.00 -8.22
CA ARG A 63 0.80 9.39 -8.74
C ARG A 63 1.37 10.33 -7.69
N GLY A 64 2.30 11.20 -8.10
CA GLY A 64 3.00 12.12 -7.21
C GLY A 64 4.08 11.52 -6.32
N HIS A 65 4.41 10.24 -6.48
CA HIS A 65 5.48 9.54 -5.77
C HIS A 65 6.56 9.08 -6.75
N GLY A 66 7.81 8.99 -6.27
CA GLY A 66 8.94 8.56 -7.08
C GLY A 66 9.04 9.38 -8.37
N PHE A 67 9.11 8.69 -9.49
CA PHE A 67 9.11 9.32 -10.82
C PHE A 67 7.75 9.32 -11.49
N ALA A 68 6.66 8.91 -10.81
CA ALA A 68 5.32 9.08 -11.34
C ALA A 68 4.95 10.56 -11.39
N SER A 69 4.20 10.96 -12.42
CA SER A 69 3.79 12.35 -12.62
C SER A 69 2.99 12.87 -11.43
N THR A 70 3.12 14.16 -11.17
CA THR A 70 2.18 14.87 -10.30
C THR A 70 0.80 14.95 -10.97
N ALA A 71 -0.25 15.07 -10.18
CA ALA A 71 -1.63 15.15 -10.65
C ALA A 71 -2.37 16.31 -9.99
N GLY A 72 -3.47 16.74 -10.61
CA GLY A 72 -4.38 17.70 -10.00
C GLY A 72 -5.25 17.09 -8.89
N ARG A 73 -5.30 15.76 -8.82
CA ARG A 73 -6.19 15.02 -7.91
C ARG A 73 -5.48 13.84 -7.26
N TYR A 74 -5.55 13.79 -5.93
CA TYR A 74 -5.02 12.72 -5.08
C TYR A 74 -6.16 12.19 -4.21
N THR A 75 -6.97 11.29 -4.75
CA THR A 75 -8.10 10.64 -4.06
C THR A 75 -7.91 9.14 -4.09
N PHE A 76 -8.59 8.42 -3.21
CA PHE A 76 -8.58 6.95 -3.19
C PHE A 76 -8.97 6.36 -4.56
N ASP A 77 -10.04 6.88 -5.17
CA ASP A 77 -10.50 6.42 -6.48
C ASP A 77 -9.48 6.68 -7.60
N ALA A 78 -8.75 7.81 -7.53
CA ALA A 78 -7.71 8.10 -8.50
C ALA A 78 -6.54 7.11 -8.39
N PHE A 79 -6.11 6.74 -7.18
CA PHE A 79 -5.09 5.72 -6.97
C PHE A 79 -5.59 4.32 -7.37
N LEU A 80 -6.86 3.98 -7.08
CA LEU A 80 -7.46 2.71 -7.50
C LEU A 80 -7.50 2.60 -9.03
N SER A 81 -7.86 3.69 -9.71
CA SER A 81 -7.86 3.78 -11.17
C SER A 81 -6.46 3.62 -11.77
N ASP A 82 -5.42 4.18 -11.13
CA ASP A 82 -4.02 3.98 -11.54
C ASP A 82 -3.60 2.51 -11.41
N LEU A 83 -3.93 1.86 -10.29
CA LEU A 83 -3.67 0.43 -10.12
C LEU A 83 -4.36 -0.40 -11.23
N ALA A 84 -5.61 -0.09 -11.55
CA ALA A 84 -6.33 -0.75 -12.63
C ALA A 84 -5.65 -0.55 -13.99
N ALA A 85 -5.15 0.66 -14.26
CA ALA A 85 -4.40 0.96 -15.48
C ALA A 85 -3.08 0.17 -15.56
N VAL A 86 -2.33 0.09 -14.45
CA VAL A 86 -1.10 -0.72 -14.36
C VAL A 86 -1.41 -2.20 -14.66
N LEU A 87 -2.43 -2.77 -14.00
CA LEU A 87 -2.82 -4.17 -14.18
C LEU A 87 -3.35 -4.49 -15.60
N THR A 88 -3.89 -3.49 -16.29
CA THR A 88 -4.41 -3.65 -17.65
C THR A 88 -3.32 -3.50 -18.71
N GLN A 89 -2.36 -2.57 -18.52
CA GLN A 89 -1.34 -2.24 -19.52
C GLN A 89 -0.08 -3.09 -19.38
N VAL A 90 0.18 -3.66 -18.19
CA VAL A 90 1.29 -4.60 -17.99
C VAL A 90 0.80 -6.00 -18.33
N GLU A 91 1.23 -6.52 -19.49
CA GLU A 91 0.90 -7.87 -19.90
C GLU A 91 1.51 -8.91 -18.95
N LEU A 92 0.68 -9.63 -18.20
CA LEU A 92 1.09 -10.70 -17.29
C LEU A 92 0.64 -12.06 -17.86
N PRO A 93 1.45 -13.14 -17.73
CA PRO A 93 1.13 -14.44 -18.29
C PRO A 93 -0.05 -15.15 -17.60
N GLU A 94 -0.34 -14.76 -16.36
CA GLU A 94 -1.43 -15.28 -15.54
C GLU A 94 -1.86 -14.21 -14.52
N PRO A 95 -3.04 -14.35 -13.87
CA PRO A 95 -3.46 -13.43 -12.82
C PRO A 95 -2.42 -13.31 -11.71
N PRO A 96 -2.01 -12.09 -11.33
CA PRO A 96 -0.98 -11.89 -10.31
C PRO A 96 -1.51 -12.08 -8.89
N VAL A 97 -0.61 -12.28 -7.94
CA VAL A 97 -0.87 -11.98 -6.54
C VAL A 97 -0.61 -10.49 -6.31
N LEU A 98 -1.57 -9.77 -5.72
CA LEU A 98 -1.35 -8.40 -5.29
C LEU A 98 -0.75 -8.39 -3.90
N VAL A 99 0.41 -7.75 -3.76
CA VAL A 99 1.06 -7.48 -2.48
C VAL A 99 0.84 -6.01 -2.15
N GLY A 100 -0.08 -5.72 -1.26
CA GLY A 100 -0.44 -4.35 -0.91
C GLY A 100 0.12 -3.95 0.45
N TYR A 101 0.81 -2.82 0.54
CA TYR A 101 1.30 -2.25 1.78
C TYR A 101 0.51 -0.99 2.14
N SER A 102 0.02 -0.90 3.39
CA SER A 102 -0.72 0.26 3.91
C SER A 102 -1.89 0.64 2.97
N LEU A 103 -1.91 1.84 2.39
CA LEU A 103 -2.87 2.26 1.35
C LEU A 103 -2.96 1.25 0.19
N GLY A 104 -1.81 0.70 -0.23
CA GLY A 104 -1.77 -0.30 -1.29
C GLY A 104 -2.56 -1.57 -0.96
N ALA A 105 -2.70 -1.92 0.32
CA ALA A 105 -3.55 -3.03 0.75
C ALA A 105 -5.04 -2.71 0.56
N ASP A 106 -5.46 -1.48 0.90
CA ASP A 106 -6.84 -1.03 0.67
C ASP A 106 -7.17 -1.04 -0.83
N LEU A 107 -6.25 -0.53 -1.67
CA LEU A 107 -6.39 -0.56 -3.13
C LEU A 107 -6.50 -2.00 -3.67
N ALA A 108 -5.66 -2.92 -3.18
CA ALA A 108 -5.66 -4.32 -3.61
C ALA A 108 -6.98 -5.03 -3.30
N VAL A 109 -7.56 -4.81 -2.09
CA VAL A 109 -8.87 -5.37 -1.71
C VAL A 109 -9.98 -4.81 -2.58
N HIS A 110 -9.99 -3.49 -2.84
CA HIS A 110 -11.00 -2.85 -3.68
C HIS A 110 -10.92 -3.38 -5.11
N TYR A 111 -9.74 -3.38 -5.71
CA TYR A 111 -9.54 -3.92 -7.05
C TYR A 111 -10.01 -5.37 -7.18
N ALA A 112 -9.56 -6.26 -6.27
CA ALA A 112 -9.94 -7.66 -6.30
C ALA A 112 -11.45 -7.88 -6.10
N SER A 113 -12.13 -7.02 -5.34
CA SER A 113 -13.57 -7.07 -5.13
C SER A 113 -14.39 -6.64 -6.36
N GLU A 114 -13.82 -5.77 -7.19
CA GLU A 114 -14.46 -5.21 -8.40
C GLU A 114 -14.12 -6.02 -9.67
N HIS A 115 -13.00 -6.76 -9.64
CA HIS A 115 -12.51 -7.55 -10.77
C HIS A 115 -12.33 -9.03 -10.38
N PRO A 116 -13.44 -9.79 -10.18
CA PRO A 116 -13.38 -11.21 -9.83
C PRO A 116 -12.60 -12.01 -10.87
N GLY A 117 -11.59 -12.75 -10.42
CA GLY A 117 -10.75 -13.56 -11.32
C GLY A 117 -9.52 -12.85 -11.89
N ALA A 118 -9.42 -11.53 -11.81
CA ALA A 118 -8.25 -10.78 -12.30
C ALA A 118 -7.00 -10.92 -11.43
N VAL A 119 -7.14 -11.47 -10.22
CA VAL A 119 -6.03 -11.73 -9.30
C VAL A 119 -6.02 -13.18 -8.82
N ALA A 120 -4.84 -13.72 -8.52
CA ALA A 120 -4.67 -15.07 -7.96
C ALA A 120 -4.82 -15.10 -6.43
N GLY A 121 -4.51 -14.01 -5.76
CA GLY A 121 -4.58 -13.87 -4.29
C GLY A 121 -4.13 -12.50 -3.82
N LEU A 122 -4.25 -12.27 -2.51
CA LEU A 122 -3.82 -11.04 -1.86
C LEU A 122 -2.84 -11.34 -0.72
N VAL A 123 -1.77 -10.55 -0.64
CA VAL A 123 -0.91 -10.44 0.54
C VAL A 123 -1.01 -8.99 1.01
N LEU A 124 -1.59 -8.78 2.18
CA LEU A 124 -1.88 -7.46 2.72
C LEU A 124 -0.91 -7.17 3.87
N VAL A 125 -0.09 -6.16 3.70
CA VAL A 125 0.92 -5.76 4.67
C VAL A 125 0.45 -4.50 5.37
N ASP A 126 0.07 -4.64 6.60
CA ASP A 126 -0.33 -3.58 7.55
C ASP A 126 -1.33 -2.57 6.98
N GLY A 127 -2.40 -3.07 6.35
CA GLY A 127 -3.46 -2.25 5.72
C GLY A 127 -4.76 -3.02 5.53
N ALA A 128 -5.71 -2.38 4.86
CA ALA A 128 -7.05 -2.93 4.54
C ALA A 128 -7.84 -3.44 5.75
N ASN A 129 -7.73 -2.73 6.85
CA ASN A 129 -8.20 -3.15 8.16
C ASN A 129 -9.53 -2.46 8.50
N PRO A 130 -10.63 -3.21 8.76
CA PRO A 130 -11.93 -2.64 9.13
C PRO A 130 -11.92 -2.07 10.55
N VAL A 131 -11.15 -1.01 10.79
CA VAL A 131 -11.01 -0.38 12.10
C VAL A 131 -12.38 0.04 12.66
N PRO A 132 -12.64 -0.17 13.96
CA PRO A 132 -13.90 0.25 14.60
C PRO A 132 -14.12 1.76 14.62
N GLU A 133 -13.04 2.52 14.76
CA GLU A 133 -13.06 3.99 14.84
C GLU A 133 -12.18 4.59 13.75
N PRO A 134 -12.47 5.79 13.25
CA PRO A 134 -11.58 6.50 12.34
C PRO A 134 -10.18 6.66 12.92
N PHE A 135 -9.16 6.54 12.09
CA PHE A 135 -7.78 6.79 12.47
C PHE A 135 -7.57 8.27 12.81
N VAL A 136 -8.19 9.16 12.00
CA VAL A 136 -8.19 10.61 12.22
C VAL A 136 -9.51 11.04 12.84
N THR A 137 -9.54 11.20 14.17
CA THR A 137 -10.70 11.76 14.86
C THR A 137 -10.67 13.30 14.86
N GLY A 138 -11.81 13.94 15.12
CA GLY A 138 -11.88 15.40 15.21
C GLY A 138 -10.88 15.99 16.23
N ALA A 139 -10.63 15.28 17.34
CA ALA A 139 -9.65 15.68 18.35
C ALA A 139 -8.18 15.59 17.85
N ASP A 140 -7.92 14.74 16.86
CA ASP A 140 -6.58 14.48 16.36
C ASP A 140 -6.21 15.32 15.13
N VAL A 141 -7.19 15.93 14.45
CA VAL A 141 -6.98 16.65 13.16
C VAL A 141 -5.84 17.66 13.23
N ALA A 142 -5.76 18.47 14.30
CA ALA A 142 -4.72 19.49 14.42
C ALA A 142 -3.32 18.87 14.51
N ALA A 143 -3.19 17.79 15.27
CA ALA A 143 -1.92 17.09 15.46
C ALA A 143 -1.50 16.35 14.19
N PHE A 144 -2.43 15.67 13.50
CA PHE A 144 -2.14 15.02 12.22
C PHE A 144 -1.80 16.03 11.13
N ARG A 145 -2.49 17.18 11.10
CA ARG A 145 -2.13 18.26 10.17
C ARG A 145 -0.68 18.72 10.37
N ALA A 146 -0.28 19.00 11.60
CA ALA A 146 1.09 19.41 11.90
C ALA A 146 2.11 18.32 11.49
N MET A 147 1.82 17.06 11.80
CA MET A 147 2.67 15.92 11.45
C MET A 147 2.84 15.77 9.92
N TRP A 148 1.74 15.88 9.16
CA TRP A 148 1.79 15.74 7.70
C TRP A 148 2.44 16.94 7.01
N GLU A 149 2.28 18.16 7.53
CA GLU A 149 3.00 19.34 7.02
C GLU A 149 4.51 19.23 7.27
N ASP A 150 4.91 18.71 8.42
CA ASP A 150 6.32 18.44 8.71
C ASP A 150 6.87 17.34 7.78
N LEU A 151 6.14 16.23 7.58
CA LEU A 151 6.53 15.20 6.61
C LEU A 151 6.65 15.78 5.19
N ALA A 152 5.66 16.54 4.71
CA ALA A 152 5.72 17.16 3.39
C ALA A 152 6.90 18.12 3.26
N THR A 153 7.29 18.79 4.35
CA THR A 153 8.48 19.66 4.39
C THR A 153 9.76 18.84 4.26
N ARG A 154 9.88 17.72 4.95
CA ARG A 154 11.02 16.80 4.78
C ARG A 154 11.08 16.23 3.35
N ASN A 155 9.95 15.84 2.79
CA ASN A 155 9.87 15.30 1.43
C ASN A 155 10.36 16.29 0.36
N ARG A 156 10.29 17.62 0.61
CA ARG A 156 10.85 18.61 -0.33
C ARG A 156 12.35 18.46 -0.53
N ALA A 157 13.09 17.96 0.44
CA ALA A 157 14.52 17.69 0.31
C ALA A 157 14.82 16.51 -0.64
N LEU A 158 13.84 15.64 -0.88
CA LEU A 158 13.95 14.48 -1.77
C LEU A 158 13.48 14.77 -3.20
N ARG A 159 13.11 16.02 -3.51
CA ARG A 159 12.61 16.41 -4.83
C ARG A 159 13.64 16.10 -5.93
N GLY A 160 13.17 15.50 -7.02
CA GLY A 160 14.01 15.08 -8.14
C GLY A 160 14.70 13.73 -7.92
N THR A 161 14.46 13.06 -6.79
CA THR A 161 14.97 11.71 -6.53
C THR A 161 13.87 10.65 -6.67
N ALA A 162 14.27 9.38 -6.74
CA ALA A 162 13.34 8.25 -6.76
C ALA A 162 12.51 8.08 -5.46
N ARG A 163 12.84 8.85 -4.40
CA ARG A 163 12.15 8.85 -3.10
C ARG A 163 11.28 10.10 -2.89
N GLN A 164 11.11 10.92 -3.91
CA GLN A 164 10.29 12.12 -3.77
C GLN A 164 8.81 11.77 -3.56
N VAL A 165 8.13 12.60 -2.75
CA VAL A 165 6.68 12.63 -2.64
C VAL A 165 6.25 14.08 -2.79
N SER A 166 5.40 14.34 -3.78
CA SER A 166 5.00 15.70 -4.19
C SER A 166 3.72 16.18 -3.51
N LEU A 167 3.10 15.34 -2.66
CA LEU A 167 1.88 15.69 -1.95
C LEU A 167 2.16 16.71 -0.84
N THR A 168 1.24 17.65 -0.68
CA THR A 168 1.21 18.57 0.47
C THR A 168 0.70 17.85 1.73
N GLY A 169 1.04 18.37 2.91
CA GLY A 169 0.52 17.82 4.17
C GLY A 169 -1.01 17.80 4.22
N ARG A 170 -1.66 18.82 3.63
CA ARG A 170 -3.13 18.84 3.51
C ARG A 170 -3.65 17.68 2.65
N GLN A 171 -3.07 17.43 1.47
CA GLN A 171 -3.48 16.33 0.60
C GLN A 171 -3.29 14.96 1.26
N ILE A 172 -2.20 14.79 2.02
CA ILE A 172 -1.97 13.58 2.81
C ILE A 172 -3.05 13.41 3.89
N LEU A 173 -3.40 14.48 4.61
CA LEU A 173 -4.46 14.45 5.63
C LEU A 173 -5.82 14.14 5.00
N ASP A 174 -6.20 14.85 3.94
CA ASP A 174 -7.49 14.68 3.26
C ASP A 174 -7.65 13.22 2.77
N LEU A 175 -6.58 12.64 2.22
CA LEU A 175 -6.58 11.24 1.79
C LEU A 175 -6.68 10.25 2.95
N ASN A 176 -6.02 10.50 4.10
CA ASN A 176 -6.18 9.64 5.28
C ASN A 176 -7.62 9.65 5.81
N VAL A 177 -8.30 10.80 5.78
CA VAL A 177 -9.73 10.91 6.14
C VAL A 177 -10.60 10.13 5.14
N GLU A 178 -10.29 10.20 3.85
CA GLU A 178 -10.98 9.43 2.82
C GLU A 178 -10.78 7.91 3.01
N VAL A 179 -9.56 7.48 3.31
CA VAL A 179 -9.23 6.07 3.61
C VAL A 179 -9.96 5.56 4.84
N ASP A 180 -10.14 6.38 5.88
CA ASP A 180 -10.96 6.02 7.04
C ASP A 180 -12.41 5.72 6.63
N ALA A 181 -12.99 6.55 5.75
CA ALA A 181 -14.34 6.32 5.22
C ALA A 181 -14.40 5.02 4.38
N VAL A 182 -13.40 4.78 3.54
CA VAL A 182 -13.26 3.57 2.74
C VAL A 182 -13.19 2.32 3.64
N ARG A 183 -12.39 2.34 4.70
CA ARG A 183 -12.22 1.24 5.65
C ARG A 183 -13.47 0.95 6.47
N SER A 184 -14.32 1.94 6.69
CA SER A 184 -15.57 1.74 7.43
C SER A 184 -16.49 0.71 6.77
N THR A 185 -16.42 0.55 5.44
CA THR A 185 -17.23 -0.37 4.63
C THR A 185 -16.43 -1.52 4.01
N ILE A 186 -15.15 -1.65 4.32
CA ILE A 186 -14.24 -2.58 3.62
C ILE A 186 -14.63 -4.05 3.80
N LEU A 187 -15.37 -4.42 4.86
CA LEU A 187 -15.91 -5.77 5.04
C LEU A 187 -16.80 -6.21 3.88
N ASP A 188 -17.55 -5.29 3.28
CA ASP A 188 -18.40 -5.59 2.12
C ASP A 188 -17.55 -5.89 0.89
N ARG A 189 -16.37 -5.28 0.79
CA ARG A 189 -15.39 -5.61 -0.25
C ARG A 189 -14.82 -7.01 -0.03
N TYR A 190 -14.41 -7.36 1.19
CA TYR A 190 -13.90 -8.69 1.53
C TYR A 190 -14.89 -9.82 1.22
N ARG A 191 -16.21 -9.60 1.35
CA ARG A 191 -17.23 -10.59 0.98
C ARG A 191 -17.23 -10.97 -0.49
N ARG A 192 -16.74 -10.07 -1.36
CA ARG A 192 -16.63 -10.29 -2.82
C ARG A 192 -15.28 -10.85 -3.25
N VAL A 193 -14.29 -10.86 -2.36
CA VAL A 193 -12.98 -11.44 -2.63
C VAL A 193 -13.03 -12.94 -2.37
N HIS A 194 -13.08 -13.74 -3.44
CA HIS A 194 -13.13 -15.21 -3.37
C HIS A 194 -11.75 -15.85 -3.60
N ARG A 195 -10.69 -15.09 -3.42
CA ARG A 195 -9.30 -15.55 -3.56
C ARG A 195 -8.63 -15.65 -2.19
N PRO A 196 -7.57 -16.46 -2.06
CA PRO A 196 -6.80 -16.53 -0.83
C PRO A 196 -6.31 -15.14 -0.40
N VAL A 197 -6.42 -14.85 0.89
CA VAL A 197 -5.92 -13.63 1.50
C VAL A 197 -4.99 -14.00 2.65
N SER A 198 -3.80 -13.40 2.68
CA SER A 198 -2.88 -13.47 3.80
C SER A 198 -2.57 -12.05 4.27
N MET A 199 -2.41 -11.87 5.58
CA MET A 199 -2.07 -10.60 6.19
C MET A 199 -0.78 -10.70 6.99
N VAL A 200 0.04 -9.68 6.90
CA VAL A 200 1.21 -9.46 7.75
C VAL A 200 1.00 -8.13 8.46
N MET A 201 0.88 -8.16 9.78
CA MET A 201 0.46 -7.02 10.59
C MET A 201 1.56 -6.61 11.57
N SER A 202 1.72 -5.32 11.77
CA SER A 202 2.58 -4.77 12.82
C SER A 202 1.94 -4.88 14.20
N ALA A 203 2.74 -5.11 15.23
CA ALA A 203 2.30 -5.10 16.61
C ALA A 203 1.93 -3.68 17.10
N SER A 204 2.55 -2.64 16.51
CA SER A 204 2.32 -1.24 16.82
C SER A 204 2.13 -0.42 15.52
N MET A 205 0.97 0.22 15.39
CA MET A 205 0.69 1.14 14.28
C MET A 205 1.44 2.47 14.43
N ALA A 206 1.65 2.88 15.67
CA ALA A 206 2.17 4.21 16.01
C ALA A 206 3.65 4.22 16.41
N GLY A 207 4.29 3.05 16.52
CA GLY A 207 5.67 2.90 17.02
C GLY A 207 5.79 3.10 18.53
N ASP A 208 7.01 3.00 19.04
CA ASP A 208 7.31 3.14 20.47
C ASP A 208 7.20 4.60 20.96
N GLY A 209 6.78 4.78 22.21
CA GLY A 209 6.84 6.06 22.91
C GLY A 209 5.70 7.07 22.64
N VAL A 210 4.64 6.69 22.01
CA VAL A 210 3.59 7.58 21.47
C VAL A 210 2.43 7.94 22.44
N GLY A 211 2.57 7.77 23.73
CA GLY A 211 1.57 8.21 24.71
C GLY A 211 0.19 7.55 24.56
N GLU A 212 -0.87 8.20 25.05
CA GLU A 212 -2.23 7.63 25.06
C GLU A 212 -2.84 7.51 23.66
N ARG A 213 -2.58 8.49 22.78
CA ARG A 213 -3.06 8.45 21.38
C ARG A 213 -2.52 7.23 20.64
N GLY A 214 -1.22 6.96 20.73
CA GLY A 214 -0.62 5.80 20.07
C GLY A 214 -1.22 4.49 20.58
N ARG A 215 -1.35 4.33 21.90
CA ARG A 215 -2.02 3.15 22.48
C ARG A 215 -3.47 3.00 22.00
N ARG A 216 -4.21 4.11 21.79
CA ARG A 216 -5.55 4.07 21.20
C ARG A 216 -5.50 3.57 19.76
N LEU A 217 -4.58 4.09 18.95
CA LEU A 217 -4.40 3.68 17.56
C LEU A 217 -4.05 2.19 17.46
N ASP A 218 -3.13 1.70 18.29
CA ASP A 218 -2.73 0.29 18.30
C ASP A 218 -3.90 -0.62 18.69
N ARG A 219 -4.66 -0.25 19.72
CA ARG A 219 -5.87 -1.03 20.11
C ARG A 219 -6.90 -1.06 19.00
N ASN A 220 -7.16 0.09 18.36
CA ASN A 220 -8.10 0.22 17.26
C ASN A 220 -7.66 -0.62 16.04
N TRP A 221 -6.36 -0.59 15.75
CA TRP A 221 -5.76 -1.37 14.68
C TRP A 221 -5.94 -2.87 14.89
N ARG A 222 -5.59 -3.36 16.07
CA ARG A 222 -5.76 -4.76 16.48
C ARG A 222 -7.23 -5.18 16.47
N ALA A 223 -8.12 -4.37 17.02
CA ALA A 223 -9.56 -4.64 17.03
C ALA A 223 -10.16 -4.74 15.61
N GLY A 224 -9.63 -3.96 14.65
CA GLY A 224 -10.00 -4.07 13.24
C GLY A 224 -9.63 -5.43 12.66
N VAL A 225 -8.41 -5.93 12.88
CA VAL A 225 -8.00 -7.27 12.45
C VAL A 225 -8.88 -8.36 13.06
N GLU A 226 -9.13 -8.29 14.36
CA GLU A 226 -10.02 -9.22 15.05
C GLU A 226 -11.44 -9.20 14.47
N ARG A 227 -11.95 -8.01 14.13
CA ARG A 227 -13.25 -7.86 13.46
C ARG A 227 -13.25 -8.53 12.08
N LEU A 228 -12.17 -8.36 11.31
CA LEU A 228 -12.02 -9.00 10.00
C LEU A 228 -12.00 -10.52 10.14
N LEU A 229 -11.18 -11.06 11.05
CA LEU A 229 -11.04 -12.50 11.24
C LEU A 229 -12.33 -13.17 11.75
N ARG A 230 -13.16 -12.46 12.51
CA ARG A 230 -14.51 -12.95 12.83
C ARG A 230 -15.42 -13.05 11.59
N ALA A 231 -15.28 -12.14 10.64
CA ALA A 231 -16.07 -12.14 9.40
C ALA A 231 -15.49 -13.07 8.30
N ARG A 232 -14.16 -13.27 8.32
CA ARG A 232 -13.39 -14.04 7.34
C ARG A 232 -12.33 -14.89 8.06
N PRO A 233 -12.73 -15.99 8.71
CA PRO A 233 -11.83 -16.85 9.47
C PRO A 233 -10.83 -17.63 8.59
N ASP A 234 -11.02 -17.62 7.28
CA ASP A 234 -10.12 -18.20 6.28
C ASP A 234 -8.86 -17.36 6.03
N ILE A 235 -8.84 -16.09 6.45
CA ILE A 235 -7.68 -15.21 6.29
C ILE A 235 -6.57 -15.61 7.26
N ARG A 236 -5.38 -15.88 6.70
CA ARG A 236 -4.18 -16.14 7.50
C ARG A 236 -3.55 -14.82 7.92
N THR A 237 -3.25 -14.67 9.22
CA THR A 237 -2.65 -13.46 9.75
C THR A 237 -1.39 -13.78 10.53
N THR A 238 -0.29 -13.10 10.20
CA THR A 238 0.98 -13.12 10.93
C THR A 238 1.21 -11.77 11.56
N TRP A 239 1.60 -11.74 12.83
CA TRP A 239 1.97 -10.51 13.54
C TRP A 239 3.49 -10.44 13.68
N LEU A 240 4.06 -9.30 13.35
CA LEU A 240 5.47 -9.00 13.55
C LEU A 240 5.63 -8.00 14.69
N ASP A 241 6.65 -8.18 15.50
CA ASP A 241 7.08 -7.22 16.52
C ASP A 241 7.81 -6.05 15.85
N ALA A 242 7.01 -5.21 15.22
CA ALA A 242 7.44 -4.10 14.39
C ALA A 242 6.40 -2.98 14.42
N ASP A 243 6.76 -1.81 13.96
CA ASP A 243 5.84 -0.71 13.70
C ASP A 243 5.26 -0.74 12.26
N HIS A 244 4.48 0.27 11.91
CA HIS A 244 3.87 0.40 10.58
C HIS A 244 4.89 0.43 9.43
N GLY A 245 6.14 0.76 9.71
CA GLY A 245 7.24 0.76 8.73
C GLY A 245 7.77 -0.63 8.37
N LEU A 246 7.15 -1.71 8.83
CA LEU A 246 7.65 -3.10 8.70
C LEU A 246 8.05 -3.50 7.28
N ALA A 247 7.38 -3.00 6.25
CA ALA A 247 7.73 -3.28 4.86
C ALA A 247 9.07 -2.65 4.42
N LEU A 248 9.53 -1.66 5.17
CA LEU A 248 10.78 -0.92 4.93
C LEU A 248 11.94 -1.43 5.79
N THR A 249 11.63 -2.01 6.96
CA THR A 249 12.61 -2.31 8.01
C THR A 249 12.75 -3.81 8.31
N HIS A 250 11.77 -4.61 7.92
CA HIS A 250 11.70 -6.05 8.20
C HIS A 250 11.55 -6.88 6.92
N ALA A 251 12.06 -6.38 5.81
CA ALA A 251 12.31 -7.24 4.66
C ALA A 251 13.34 -8.29 5.10
N PRO A 252 13.07 -9.59 4.95
CA PRO A 252 13.93 -10.66 5.46
C PRO A 252 15.30 -10.67 4.82
#